data_29e5d4d7b5b5bbdc1722c9b17ffcca84
#
_entry.id   29e5d4d7b5b5bbdc1722c9b17ffcca84
#
_cell.length_a   1.000
_cell.length_b   1.000
_cell.length_c   1.000
_cell.angle_alpha   90.00
_cell.angle_beta   90.00
_cell.angle_gamma   90.00
#
_symmetry.space_group_name_H-M   'P 1'
#
loop_
_entity.id
_entity.type
_entity.pdbx_description
1 polymer ?
#
loop_
_entity_poly.entity_id
_entity_poly.type
_entity_poly.pdbx_seq_one_letter_code
_entity_poly.pdbx_strand_id
1 'polypeptide(L)'
;KGYNYEDAIVLNERVVREDILTSVHVDEYSLEVRETKRGMEELTSDIPNVSEDATKDLDERGIIRIGAQVNPGDIMIGKITPKGESDPSPEEKLLRAIFGDKAGDVKDASLKATPSLKGVVIGTNLFSRAIKKKKSKLSDKAILPKLDEEYEEKMNGLKAILIDKLLVLTQGKVSQGVKDFMGTDVVSKGTKFTQAVLNKIDYTTVQVSKWTTDAAKNELIRATIINYLKKYKEYDAELRRKKFDISIGDELPSGIVQMAKVYIAKKRKISVGDKMAGRHGNKGI
;
A
#
# COMPACT_ATOMS: atom_id res chain seq x y z
N LYS A 1 -29.38 -45.80 6.45
CA LYS A 1 -30.34 -45.01 5.62
C LYS A 1 -30.69 -43.74 6.37
N GLY A 2 -31.08 -42.71 5.66
CA GLY A 2 -31.31 -41.39 6.19
C GLY A 2 -30.43 -40.37 5.53
N TYR A 3 -30.02 -39.31 6.23
CA TYR A 3 -29.19 -38.22 5.66
C TYR A 3 -27.74 -38.62 5.35
N ASN A 4 -27.26 -39.76 5.81
CA ASN A 4 -25.92 -40.32 5.56
C ASN A 4 -25.93 -41.51 4.59
N TYR A 5 -26.91 -41.60 3.68
CA TYR A 5 -27.01 -42.62 2.66
C TYR A 5 -25.97 -42.40 1.53
N GLU A 6 -25.43 -43.49 0.99
CA GLU A 6 -24.49 -43.48 -0.15
C GLU A 6 -23.31 -42.47 -0.02
N ASP A 7 -22.50 -42.69 0.99
CA ASP A 7 -21.30 -41.86 1.26
C ASP A 7 -21.60 -40.38 1.65
N ALA A 8 -22.88 -40.03 1.87
CA ALA A 8 -23.21 -38.70 2.36
C ALA A 8 -22.72 -38.49 3.79
N ILE A 9 -22.15 -37.31 4.03
CA ILE A 9 -21.63 -36.92 5.33
C ILE A 9 -22.56 -35.92 6.01
N VAL A 10 -22.99 -36.24 7.23
CA VAL A 10 -23.79 -35.32 8.05
C VAL A 10 -22.83 -34.54 8.97
N LEU A 11 -22.91 -33.23 8.90
CA LEU A 11 -22.10 -32.33 9.73
C LEU A 11 -22.95 -31.68 10.82
N ASN A 12 -22.33 -31.41 11.96
CA ASN A 12 -22.94 -30.57 13.00
C ASN A 12 -23.01 -29.11 12.50
N GLU A 13 -24.16 -28.45 12.72
CA GLU A 13 -24.38 -27.06 12.35
C GLU A 13 -23.30 -26.10 12.90
N ARG A 14 -22.73 -26.42 14.05
CA ARG A 14 -21.65 -25.68 14.69
C ARG A 14 -20.43 -25.51 13.76
N VAL A 15 -20.12 -26.52 12.94
CA VAL A 15 -19.00 -26.48 12.00
C VAL A 15 -19.16 -25.34 10.98
N VAL A 16 -20.39 -25.11 10.52
CA VAL A 16 -20.69 -24.04 9.58
C VAL A 16 -20.82 -22.69 10.29
N ARG A 17 -21.46 -22.66 11.47
CA ARG A 17 -21.69 -21.44 12.24
C ARG A 17 -20.39 -20.82 12.75
N GLU A 18 -19.47 -21.64 13.26
CA GLU A 18 -18.17 -21.21 13.82
C GLU A 18 -17.06 -21.14 12.77
N ASP A 19 -17.38 -21.31 11.47
CA ASP A 19 -16.41 -21.29 10.38
C ASP A 19 -15.23 -22.28 10.52
N ILE A 20 -15.43 -23.44 11.17
CA ILE A 20 -14.36 -24.38 11.52
C ILE A 20 -13.69 -24.97 10.27
N LEU A 21 -14.48 -25.31 9.23
CA LEU A 21 -14.00 -25.84 7.95
C LEU A 21 -14.12 -24.80 6.83
N THR A 22 -13.84 -23.55 7.14
CA THR A 22 -13.85 -22.46 6.17
C THR A 22 -12.44 -22.23 5.64
N SER A 23 -12.32 -22.09 4.33
CA SER A 23 -11.04 -21.75 3.69
C SER A 23 -11.04 -20.30 3.19
N VAL A 24 -9.88 -19.67 3.27
CA VAL A 24 -9.62 -18.36 2.66
C VAL A 24 -8.64 -18.57 1.52
N HIS A 25 -9.05 -18.16 0.32
CA HIS A 25 -8.21 -18.19 -0.87
C HIS A 25 -7.83 -16.77 -1.24
N VAL A 26 -6.56 -16.57 -1.57
CA VAL A 26 -6.05 -15.31 -2.08
C VAL A 26 -5.59 -15.53 -3.51
N ASP A 27 -6.28 -14.91 -4.44
CA ASP A 27 -5.95 -14.99 -5.86
C ASP A 27 -5.23 -13.70 -6.29
N GLU A 28 -4.16 -13.81 -7.08
CA GLU A 28 -3.43 -12.71 -7.66
C GLU A 28 -3.88 -12.51 -9.11
N TYR A 29 -4.26 -11.28 -9.45
CA TYR A 29 -4.58 -10.85 -10.80
C TYR A 29 -3.59 -9.78 -11.23
N SER A 30 -2.92 -9.99 -12.35
CA SER A 30 -1.94 -9.06 -12.88
C SER A 30 -2.29 -8.60 -14.28
N LEU A 31 -2.03 -7.33 -14.58
CA LEU A 31 -2.19 -6.75 -15.90
C LEU A 31 -0.94 -5.95 -16.26
N GLU A 32 -0.37 -6.24 -17.41
CA GLU A 32 0.82 -5.60 -17.95
C GLU A 32 0.43 -4.47 -18.90
N VAL A 33 1.20 -3.41 -18.87
CA VAL A 33 1.13 -2.28 -19.80
C VAL A 33 2.38 -2.31 -20.68
N ARG A 34 2.17 -2.34 -22.00
CA ARG A 34 3.25 -2.47 -22.96
C ARG A 34 3.31 -1.26 -23.90
N GLU A 35 4.49 -0.98 -24.42
CA GLU A 35 4.64 -0.06 -25.54
C GLU A 35 4.37 -0.83 -26.84
N THR A 36 3.32 -0.44 -27.56
CA THR A 36 2.95 -1.06 -28.84
C THR A 36 3.42 -0.17 -30.01
N LYS A 37 3.50 -0.74 -31.21
CA LYS A 37 3.83 0.03 -32.45
C LYS A 37 2.82 1.16 -32.70
N ARG A 38 1.60 1.06 -32.18
CA ARG A 38 0.49 2.01 -32.36
C ARG A 38 0.41 3.06 -31.26
N GLY A 39 1.25 2.99 -30.24
CA GLY A 39 1.30 3.87 -29.10
C GLY A 39 1.46 3.09 -27.79
N MET A 40 1.54 3.80 -26.70
CA MET A 40 1.66 3.23 -25.37
C MET A 40 0.27 2.89 -24.82
N GLU A 41 0.11 1.69 -24.27
CA GLU A 41 -1.06 1.36 -23.44
C GLU A 41 -1.06 2.23 -22.19
N GLU A 42 -2.23 2.48 -21.62
CA GLU A 42 -2.37 3.32 -20.43
C GLU A 42 -3.34 2.68 -19.42
N LEU A 43 -2.98 2.76 -18.13
CA LEU A 43 -3.89 2.44 -17.04
C LEU A 43 -4.71 3.69 -16.70
N THR A 44 -6.03 3.56 -16.73
CA THR A 44 -6.94 4.67 -16.47
C THR A 44 -8.31 4.17 -16.01
N SER A 45 -9.01 4.99 -15.23
CA SER A 45 -10.42 4.78 -14.92
C SER A 45 -11.36 5.29 -16.03
N ASP A 46 -10.85 6.13 -16.94
CA ASP A 46 -11.60 6.67 -18.10
C ASP A 46 -11.60 5.64 -19.26
N ILE A 47 -12.52 4.69 -19.18
CA ILE A 47 -12.65 3.57 -20.12
C ILE A 47 -13.80 3.86 -21.07
N PRO A 48 -13.61 3.80 -22.39
CA PRO A 48 -14.68 4.06 -23.35
C PRO A 48 -15.79 3.00 -23.24
N ASN A 49 -17.04 3.45 -23.41
CA ASN A 49 -18.25 2.62 -23.42
C ASN A 49 -18.52 1.86 -22.09
N VAL A 50 -18.05 2.39 -20.98
CA VAL A 50 -18.29 1.86 -19.61
C VAL A 50 -19.05 2.92 -18.81
N SER A 51 -20.04 2.49 -18.00
CA SER A 51 -20.78 3.38 -17.14
C SER A 51 -19.92 3.82 -15.94
N GLU A 52 -20.21 5.01 -15.38
CA GLU A 52 -19.54 5.52 -14.17
C GLU A 52 -19.71 4.59 -12.97
N ASP A 53 -20.84 3.88 -12.88
CA ASP A 53 -21.09 2.90 -11.82
C ASP A 53 -20.09 1.73 -11.86
N ALA A 54 -19.66 1.30 -13.03
CA ALA A 54 -18.68 0.22 -13.17
C ALA A 54 -17.24 0.64 -12.86
N THR A 55 -16.96 1.94 -12.84
CA THR A 55 -15.64 2.50 -12.56
C THR A 55 -15.53 3.17 -11.19
N LYS A 56 -16.62 3.22 -10.41
CA LYS A 56 -16.69 3.92 -9.12
C LYS A 56 -15.68 3.45 -8.07
N ASP A 57 -15.28 2.19 -8.12
CA ASP A 57 -14.32 1.59 -7.20
C ASP A 57 -12.86 1.64 -7.74
N LEU A 58 -12.63 2.24 -8.90
CA LEU A 58 -11.31 2.46 -9.48
C LEU A 58 -10.71 3.79 -8.97
N ASP A 59 -9.41 3.80 -8.76
CA ASP A 59 -8.65 5.03 -8.50
C ASP A 59 -8.34 5.78 -9.81
N GLU A 60 -7.70 6.93 -9.73
CA GLU A 60 -7.31 7.74 -10.91
C GLU A 60 -6.39 6.95 -11.87
N ARG A 61 -5.70 5.94 -11.37
CA ARG A 61 -4.81 5.05 -12.14
C ARG A 61 -5.52 3.83 -12.69
N GLY A 62 -6.84 3.77 -12.55
CA GLY A 62 -7.63 2.64 -13.02
C GLY A 62 -7.48 1.35 -12.21
N ILE A 63 -6.94 1.39 -11.01
CA ILE A 63 -6.78 0.22 -10.14
C ILE A 63 -7.87 0.22 -9.08
N ILE A 64 -8.49 -0.92 -8.84
CA ILE A 64 -9.55 -1.05 -7.83
C ILE A 64 -9.01 -0.77 -6.41
N ARG A 65 -9.78 -0.02 -5.61
CA ARG A 65 -9.40 0.33 -4.24
C ARG A 65 -9.38 -0.87 -3.30
N ILE A 66 -8.53 -0.82 -2.30
CA ILE A 66 -8.48 -1.84 -1.24
C ILE A 66 -9.79 -1.79 -0.42
N GLY A 67 -10.34 -2.97 -0.11
CA GLY A 67 -11.60 -3.13 0.61
C GLY A 67 -12.84 -3.15 -0.29
N ALA A 68 -12.71 -2.92 -1.61
CA ALA A 68 -13.81 -3.05 -2.54
C ALA A 68 -14.28 -4.50 -2.66
N GLN A 69 -15.59 -4.70 -2.77
CA GLN A 69 -16.17 -6.00 -3.11
C GLN A 69 -16.14 -6.18 -4.63
N VAL A 70 -15.62 -7.30 -5.07
CA VAL A 70 -15.54 -7.68 -6.49
C VAL A 70 -16.61 -8.71 -6.77
N ASN A 71 -17.45 -8.42 -7.77
CA ASN A 71 -18.43 -9.33 -8.32
C ASN A 71 -18.06 -9.75 -9.76
N PRO A 72 -18.63 -10.82 -10.29
CA PRO A 72 -18.39 -11.22 -11.67
C PRO A 72 -18.70 -10.09 -12.66
N GLY A 73 -17.74 -9.81 -13.55
CA GLY A 73 -17.83 -8.76 -14.55
C GLY A 73 -17.34 -7.38 -14.14
N ASP A 74 -17.06 -7.14 -12.84
CA ASP A 74 -16.49 -5.88 -12.37
C ASP A 74 -15.09 -5.66 -12.93
N ILE A 75 -14.73 -4.40 -13.17
CA ILE A 75 -13.41 -4.03 -13.65
C ILE A 75 -12.46 -3.94 -12.44
N MET A 76 -11.40 -4.74 -12.47
CA MET A 76 -10.37 -4.75 -11.44
C MET A 76 -9.20 -3.82 -11.77
N ILE A 77 -8.81 -3.80 -13.05
CA ILE A 77 -7.74 -2.93 -13.56
C ILE A 77 -8.20 -2.39 -14.91
N GLY A 78 -8.40 -1.07 -14.98
CA GLY A 78 -8.76 -0.37 -16.20
C GLY A 78 -7.54 -0.15 -17.10
N LYS A 79 -7.59 -0.59 -18.33
CA LYS A 79 -6.55 -0.39 -19.34
C LYS A 79 -7.16 -0.05 -20.68
N ILE A 80 -6.55 0.91 -21.35
CA ILE A 80 -6.88 1.26 -22.74
C ILE A 80 -5.68 0.99 -23.65
N THR A 81 -5.96 0.52 -24.85
CA THR A 81 -4.96 0.27 -25.88
C THR A 81 -5.28 1.12 -27.09
N PRO A 82 -4.31 1.89 -27.65
CA PRO A 82 -4.55 2.70 -28.84
C PRO A 82 -4.94 1.84 -30.04
N LYS A 83 -5.98 2.24 -30.76
CA LYS A 83 -6.31 1.73 -32.09
C LYS A 83 -5.34 2.35 -33.10
N GLY A 84 -4.99 1.59 -34.16
CA GLY A 84 -4.21 2.16 -35.27
C GLY A 84 -5.03 3.20 -36.03
N GLU A 85 -4.35 4.12 -36.68
CA GLU A 85 -4.96 5.04 -37.65
C GLU A 85 -5.61 4.21 -38.77
N SER A 86 -6.93 4.11 -38.73
CA SER A 86 -7.76 3.67 -39.86
C SER A 86 -8.80 4.78 -40.04
N ASP A 87 -9.22 5.01 -41.28
CA ASP A 87 -10.31 5.92 -41.53
C ASP A 87 -11.54 5.50 -40.70
N PRO A 88 -12.07 6.38 -39.84
CA PRO A 88 -13.16 6.02 -38.95
C PRO A 88 -14.41 5.65 -39.76
N SER A 89 -15.02 4.52 -39.44
CA SER A 89 -16.29 4.10 -40.03
C SER A 89 -17.39 5.13 -39.68
N PRO A 90 -18.50 5.18 -40.42
CA PRO A 90 -19.63 6.08 -40.06
C PRO A 90 -20.14 5.86 -38.66
N GLU A 91 -20.11 4.62 -38.14
CA GLU A 91 -20.50 4.25 -36.79
C GLU A 91 -19.50 4.77 -35.75
N GLU A 92 -18.19 4.73 -36.03
CA GLU A 92 -17.16 5.29 -35.19
C GLU A 92 -17.24 6.81 -35.13
N LYS A 93 -17.59 7.48 -36.26
CA LYS A 93 -17.84 8.94 -36.26
C LYS A 93 -19.03 9.30 -35.37
N LEU A 94 -20.09 8.49 -35.38
CA LEU A 94 -21.24 8.66 -34.50
C LEU A 94 -20.87 8.46 -33.02
N LEU A 95 -20.10 7.42 -32.72
CA LEU A 95 -19.61 7.17 -31.35
C LEU A 95 -18.71 8.30 -30.82
N ARG A 96 -17.84 8.86 -31.68
CA ARG A 96 -17.04 10.05 -31.31
C ARG A 96 -17.91 11.27 -31.02
N ALA A 97 -18.99 11.47 -31.75
CA ALA A 97 -19.93 12.57 -31.54
C ALA A 97 -20.71 12.44 -30.23
N ILE A 98 -21.01 11.23 -29.79
CA ILE A 98 -21.79 10.95 -28.57
C ILE A 98 -20.91 10.86 -27.32
N PHE A 99 -19.77 10.17 -27.38
CA PHE A 99 -18.90 9.82 -26.26
C PHE A 99 -17.55 10.54 -26.25
N GLY A 100 -17.32 11.49 -27.16
CA GLY A 100 -16.11 12.30 -27.29
C GLY A 100 -15.01 11.61 -28.13
N ASP A 101 -13.96 12.37 -28.44
CA ASP A 101 -12.90 11.96 -29.38
C ASP A 101 -12.14 10.70 -28.92
N LYS A 102 -12.01 10.47 -27.63
CA LYS A 102 -11.31 9.28 -27.07
C LYS A 102 -12.01 7.97 -27.41
N ALA A 103 -13.33 7.93 -27.56
CA ALA A 103 -14.09 6.70 -27.81
C ALA A 103 -13.74 6.02 -29.14
N GLY A 104 -13.23 6.78 -30.13
CA GLY A 104 -12.81 6.24 -31.44
C GLY A 104 -11.37 5.75 -31.50
N ASP A 105 -10.48 6.31 -30.68
CA ASP A 105 -9.03 6.12 -30.83
C ASP A 105 -8.44 5.02 -29.95
N VAL A 106 -9.19 4.56 -28.94
CA VAL A 106 -8.72 3.55 -28.00
C VAL A 106 -9.71 2.38 -27.88
N LYS A 107 -9.18 1.23 -27.47
CA LYS A 107 -9.94 0.00 -27.21
C LYS A 107 -9.83 -0.36 -25.74
N ASP A 108 -10.94 -0.77 -25.12
CA ASP A 108 -10.96 -1.36 -23.77
C ASP A 108 -10.16 -2.68 -23.77
N ALA A 109 -9.14 -2.73 -22.93
CA ALA A 109 -8.31 -3.90 -22.65
C ALA A 109 -8.22 -4.16 -21.15
N SER A 110 -9.23 -3.72 -20.39
CA SER A 110 -9.31 -3.82 -18.95
C SER A 110 -9.42 -5.26 -18.47
N LEU A 111 -8.87 -5.53 -17.31
CA LEU A 111 -9.00 -6.81 -16.62
C LEU A 111 -10.30 -6.84 -15.83
N LYS A 112 -11.23 -7.70 -16.27
CA LYS A 112 -12.53 -7.89 -15.63
C LYS A 112 -12.54 -9.15 -14.78
N ALA A 113 -13.34 -9.13 -13.73
CA ALA A 113 -13.56 -10.27 -12.85
C ALA A 113 -14.18 -11.44 -13.61
N THR A 114 -13.63 -12.64 -13.43
CA THR A 114 -14.17 -13.86 -14.03
C THR A 114 -15.54 -14.21 -13.42
N PRO A 115 -16.38 -14.99 -14.12
CA PRO A 115 -17.71 -15.36 -13.61
C PRO A 115 -17.72 -16.06 -12.26
N SER A 116 -16.65 -16.73 -11.89
CA SER A 116 -16.50 -17.44 -10.61
C SER A 116 -15.85 -16.59 -9.50
N LEU A 117 -15.45 -15.37 -9.82
CA LEU A 117 -14.75 -14.52 -8.87
C LEU A 117 -15.74 -13.68 -8.06
N LYS A 118 -15.75 -13.93 -6.76
CA LYS A 118 -16.45 -13.10 -5.78
C LYS A 118 -15.59 -13.01 -4.52
N GLY A 119 -15.20 -11.79 -4.15
CA GLY A 119 -14.29 -11.60 -3.04
C GLY A 119 -14.10 -10.15 -2.68
N VAL A 120 -13.08 -9.88 -1.86
CA VAL A 120 -12.73 -8.54 -1.40
C VAL A 120 -11.26 -8.27 -1.75
N VAL A 121 -10.98 -7.08 -2.25
CA VAL A 121 -9.60 -6.64 -2.53
C VAL A 121 -8.86 -6.40 -1.23
N ILE A 122 -7.76 -7.13 -1.01
CA ILE A 122 -6.93 -7.03 0.19
C ILE A 122 -5.64 -6.24 -0.03
N GLY A 123 -5.21 -6.12 -1.29
CA GLY A 123 -3.98 -5.38 -1.62
C GLY A 123 -3.88 -5.09 -3.11
N THR A 124 -3.19 -4.01 -3.43
CA THR A 124 -2.91 -3.60 -4.81
C THR A 124 -1.46 -3.14 -4.90
N ASN A 125 -0.76 -3.51 -5.95
CA ASN A 125 0.60 -3.07 -6.22
C ASN A 125 0.70 -2.57 -7.67
N LEU A 126 1.35 -1.43 -7.84
CA LEU A 126 1.68 -0.89 -9.15
C LEU A 126 3.20 -0.79 -9.29
N PHE A 127 3.74 -1.54 -10.23
CA PHE A 127 5.14 -1.50 -10.60
C PHE A 127 5.30 -0.65 -11.86
N SER A 128 6.28 0.22 -11.88
CA SER A 128 6.53 1.13 -12.99
C SER A 128 8.01 1.22 -13.31
N ARG A 129 8.36 1.02 -14.57
CA ARG A 129 9.72 1.25 -15.05
C ARG A 129 9.99 2.75 -15.14
N ALA A 130 11.11 3.20 -14.59
CA ALA A 130 11.54 4.59 -14.76
C ALA A 130 11.83 4.87 -16.24
N ILE A 131 10.90 5.54 -16.93
CA ILE A 131 11.09 5.96 -18.32
C ILE A 131 11.91 7.25 -18.28
N LYS A 132 13.17 7.20 -18.72
CA LYS A 132 14.10 8.35 -18.81
C LYS A 132 13.70 9.38 -19.88
N LYS A 133 12.40 9.68 -20.04
CA LYS A 133 11.94 10.76 -20.93
C LYS A 133 12.11 12.13 -20.26
N LYS A 134 12.49 13.16 -21.04
CA LYS A 134 12.68 14.55 -20.52
C LYS A 134 11.49 15.10 -19.71
N LYS A 135 10.27 14.66 -19.99
CA LYS A 135 9.05 15.05 -19.25
C LYS A 135 8.96 14.42 -17.85
N SER A 136 9.43 13.18 -17.65
CA SER A 136 9.41 12.54 -16.32
C SER A 136 10.37 13.22 -15.34
N LYS A 137 11.53 13.70 -15.81
CA LYS A 137 12.48 14.44 -14.98
C LYS A 137 11.92 15.75 -14.40
N LEU A 138 10.91 16.35 -15.04
CA LEU A 138 10.26 17.55 -14.52
C LEU A 138 9.22 17.21 -13.45
N SER A 139 8.47 16.10 -13.62
CA SER A 139 7.54 15.62 -12.60
C SER A 139 8.27 15.08 -11.37
N ASP A 140 9.33 14.32 -11.55
CA ASP A 140 10.15 13.77 -10.47
C ASP A 140 10.80 14.89 -9.63
N LYS A 141 11.26 15.96 -10.28
CA LYS A 141 11.77 17.17 -9.62
C LYS A 141 10.72 17.92 -8.80
N ALA A 142 9.44 17.78 -9.13
CA ALA A 142 8.35 18.39 -8.38
C ALA A 142 7.87 17.50 -7.21
N ILE A 143 8.01 16.17 -7.35
CA ILE A 143 7.57 15.21 -6.34
C ILE A 143 8.58 15.06 -5.20
N LEU A 144 9.88 15.04 -5.51
CA LEU A 144 10.93 14.88 -4.50
C LEU A 144 10.87 15.93 -3.37
N PRO A 145 10.74 17.25 -3.64
CA PRO A 145 10.66 18.23 -2.57
C PRO A 145 9.39 18.09 -1.73
N LYS A 146 8.25 17.70 -2.32
CA LYS A 146 7.03 17.42 -1.55
C LYS A 146 7.19 16.26 -0.58
N LEU A 147 7.88 15.21 -1.00
CA LEU A 147 8.20 14.08 -0.11
C LEU A 147 9.15 14.49 1.02
N ASP A 148 10.08 15.40 0.75
CA ASP A 148 10.97 15.93 1.77
C ASP A 148 10.20 16.81 2.78
N GLU A 149 9.28 17.66 2.32
CA GLU A 149 8.39 18.45 3.18
C GLU A 149 7.51 17.55 4.07
N GLU A 150 6.83 16.55 3.49
CA GLU A 150 6.02 15.58 4.26
C GLU A 150 6.85 14.82 5.32
N TYR A 151 8.08 14.48 4.97
CA TYR A 151 9.00 13.83 5.91
C TYR A 151 9.41 14.77 7.03
N GLU A 152 9.77 16.01 6.72
CA GLU A 152 10.12 17.02 7.73
C GLU A 152 8.96 17.29 8.69
N GLU A 153 7.73 17.40 8.19
CA GLU A 153 6.53 17.54 9.03
C GLU A 153 6.35 16.36 9.99
N LYS A 154 6.46 15.12 9.48
CA LYS A 154 6.38 13.90 10.30
C LYS A 154 7.49 13.85 11.35
N MET A 155 8.69 14.25 10.99
CA MET A 155 9.84 14.27 11.88
C MET A 155 9.71 15.33 12.96
N ASN A 156 9.25 16.52 12.62
CA ASN A 156 8.98 17.60 13.55
C ASN A 156 7.88 17.21 14.54
N GLY A 157 6.80 16.58 14.08
CA GLY A 157 5.74 16.03 14.90
C GLY A 157 6.25 14.94 15.88
N LEU A 158 7.08 14.02 15.39
CA LEU A 158 7.67 12.97 16.23
C LEU A 158 8.63 13.55 17.29
N LYS A 159 9.42 14.58 16.92
CA LYS A 159 10.31 15.28 17.84
C LYS A 159 9.53 16.05 18.90
N ALA A 160 8.44 16.71 18.54
CA ALA A 160 7.58 17.41 19.49
C ALA A 160 7.01 16.46 20.55
N ILE A 161 6.48 15.30 20.13
CA ILE A 161 5.97 14.27 21.06
C ILE A 161 7.09 13.76 22.00
N LEU A 162 8.31 13.58 21.50
CA LEU A 162 9.45 13.20 22.32
C LEU A 162 9.74 14.25 23.39
N ILE A 163 9.81 15.52 22.98
CA ILE A 163 10.12 16.63 23.87
C ILE A 163 9.09 16.78 24.98
N ASP A 164 7.79 16.68 24.65
CA ASP A 164 6.71 16.73 25.63
C ASP A 164 6.83 15.61 26.66
N LYS A 165 7.11 14.39 26.23
CA LYS A 165 7.36 13.26 27.14
C LYS A 165 8.60 13.48 28.00
N LEU A 166 9.69 13.97 27.43
CA LEU A 166 10.93 14.25 28.16
C LEU A 166 10.74 15.39 29.19
N LEU A 167 9.97 16.43 28.85
CA LEU A 167 9.63 17.51 29.80
C LEU A 167 8.91 16.97 31.02
N VAL A 168 7.93 16.09 30.84
CA VAL A 168 7.22 15.46 31.99
C VAL A 168 8.18 14.63 32.85
N LEU A 169 9.06 13.85 32.22
CA LEU A 169 10.02 12.99 32.95
C LEU A 169 11.11 13.78 33.67
N THR A 170 11.54 14.92 33.13
CA THR A 170 12.61 15.77 33.67
C THR A 170 12.11 16.93 34.51
N GLN A 171 10.79 17.07 34.68
CA GLN A 171 10.19 18.15 35.45
C GLN A 171 10.79 18.23 36.90
N GLY A 172 11.26 19.43 37.23
CA GLY A 172 11.87 19.70 38.57
C GLY A 172 13.27 19.11 38.78
N LYS A 173 13.88 18.52 37.75
CA LYS A 173 15.23 17.96 37.79
C LYS A 173 16.22 18.83 37.03
N VAL A 174 17.50 18.76 37.46
CA VAL A 174 18.63 19.40 36.77
C VAL A 174 19.51 18.37 36.08
N SER A 175 20.12 18.77 34.99
CA SER A 175 21.02 17.90 34.20
C SER A 175 22.25 17.50 35.01
N GLN A 176 22.64 16.24 34.92
CA GLN A 176 23.94 15.73 35.37
C GLN A 176 25.06 15.84 34.32
N GLY A 177 24.75 16.50 33.18
CA GLY A 177 25.60 16.58 32.01
C GLY A 177 25.14 15.58 30.97
N VAL A 178 24.60 16.07 29.85
CA VAL A 178 24.23 15.25 28.71
C VAL A 178 25.35 15.33 27.68
N LYS A 179 25.93 14.19 27.33
CA LYS A 179 27.07 14.11 26.40
C LYS A 179 26.66 13.48 25.08
N ASP A 180 27.36 13.83 24.04
CA ASP A 180 27.35 13.16 22.77
C ASP A 180 28.26 11.90 22.80
N PHE A 181 28.13 11.01 21.80
CA PHE A 181 29.03 9.85 21.64
C PHE A 181 30.51 10.25 21.52
N MET A 182 30.81 11.47 21.10
CA MET A 182 32.16 12.01 21.07
C MET A 182 32.66 12.57 22.42
N GLY A 183 31.82 12.54 23.46
CA GLY A 183 32.14 13.05 24.81
C GLY A 183 31.95 14.56 24.99
N THR A 184 31.42 15.27 23.98
CA THR A 184 31.15 16.70 24.04
C THR A 184 29.89 16.95 24.89
N ASP A 185 29.93 17.96 25.75
CA ASP A 185 28.78 18.33 26.58
C ASP A 185 27.71 19.05 25.72
N VAL A 186 26.60 18.37 25.45
CA VAL A 186 25.42 18.91 24.74
C VAL A 186 24.57 19.75 25.70
N VAL A 187 24.44 19.31 26.97
CA VAL A 187 23.78 20.06 28.03
C VAL A 187 24.68 20.02 29.25
N SER A 188 25.08 21.21 29.73
CA SER A 188 25.98 21.33 30.87
C SER A 188 25.32 20.85 32.18
N LYS A 189 26.15 20.35 33.10
CA LYS A 189 25.69 19.94 34.43
C LYS A 189 25.06 21.12 35.18
N GLY A 190 23.95 20.87 35.83
CA GLY A 190 23.20 21.90 36.62
C GLY A 190 22.18 22.69 35.78
N THR A 191 22.11 22.50 34.47
CA THR A 191 21.13 23.16 33.60
C THR A 191 19.74 22.56 33.80
N LYS A 192 18.70 23.41 33.91
CA LYS A 192 17.31 22.95 33.94
C LYS A 192 16.86 22.50 32.53
N PHE A 193 16.13 21.41 32.52
CA PHE A 193 15.53 20.93 31.23
C PHE A 193 14.32 21.80 30.89
N THR A 194 14.46 22.62 29.87
CA THR A 194 13.39 23.41 29.28
C THR A 194 13.14 22.93 27.85
N GLN A 195 11.97 23.27 27.31
CA GLN A 195 11.65 22.95 25.94
C GLN A 195 12.71 23.45 24.94
N ALA A 196 13.23 24.67 25.18
CA ALA A 196 14.27 25.25 24.33
C ALA A 196 15.61 24.47 24.39
N VAL A 197 15.97 23.92 25.55
CA VAL A 197 17.16 23.09 25.73
C VAL A 197 16.96 21.74 25.04
N LEU A 198 15.81 21.09 25.24
CA LEU A 198 15.49 19.80 24.63
C LEU A 198 15.38 19.88 23.11
N ASN A 199 14.88 20.99 22.56
CA ASN A 199 14.82 21.21 21.12
C ASN A 199 16.20 21.25 20.44
N LYS A 200 17.25 21.73 21.15
CA LYS A 200 18.62 21.84 20.62
C LYS A 200 19.36 20.50 20.59
N ILE A 201 18.87 19.49 21.30
CA ILE A 201 19.53 18.19 21.39
C ILE A 201 19.30 17.42 20.07
N ASP A 202 20.40 16.89 19.52
CA ASP A 202 20.32 15.88 18.48
C ASP A 202 20.25 14.48 19.12
N TYR A 203 19.06 13.90 19.10
CA TYR A 203 18.78 12.61 19.73
C TYR A 203 19.41 11.43 18.97
N THR A 204 19.94 11.64 17.77
CA THR A 204 20.62 10.60 16.99
C THR A 204 22.05 10.37 17.46
N THR A 205 22.68 11.40 18.06
CA THR A 205 24.09 11.38 18.47
C THR A 205 24.30 11.41 19.98
N VAL A 206 23.22 11.63 20.76
CA VAL A 206 23.31 11.81 22.22
C VAL A 206 23.43 10.50 22.97
N GLN A 207 24.27 10.46 24.01
CA GLN A 207 24.34 9.34 24.95
C GLN A 207 23.14 9.36 25.91
N VAL A 208 22.46 8.22 25.98
CA VAL A 208 21.25 8.05 26.80
C VAL A 208 21.61 7.48 28.18
N SER A 209 22.54 8.10 28.88
CA SER A 209 22.98 7.66 30.18
C SER A 209 23.01 8.83 31.17
N LYS A 210 22.51 8.60 32.38
CA LYS A 210 22.64 9.53 33.54
C LYS A 210 22.26 10.99 33.29
N TRP A 211 21.11 11.23 32.69
CA TRP A 211 20.61 12.59 32.48
C TRP A 211 20.18 13.28 33.78
N THR A 212 19.67 12.49 34.72
CA THR A 212 19.22 12.97 36.03
C THR A 212 19.85 12.16 37.17
N THR A 213 19.70 12.60 38.40
CA THR A 213 20.13 11.86 39.61
C THR A 213 19.30 10.62 39.92
N ASP A 214 18.14 10.50 39.29
CA ASP A 214 17.14 9.46 39.54
C ASP A 214 17.32 8.30 38.52
N ALA A 215 17.73 7.13 38.99
CA ALA A 215 17.98 5.98 38.17
C ALA A 215 16.75 5.46 37.40
N ALA A 216 15.57 5.44 38.10
CA ALA A 216 14.34 4.98 37.48
C ALA A 216 13.88 5.92 36.36
N LYS A 217 14.01 7.23 36.54
CA LYS A 217 13.71 8.20 35.47
C LYS A 217 14.68 8.11 34.32
N ASN A 218 15.96 7.83 34.58
CA ASN A 218 16.94 7.64 33.52
C ASN A 218 16.58 6.44 32.61
N GLU A 219 16.07 5.35 33.17
CA GLU A 219 15.60 4.20 32.39
C GLU A 219 14.37 4.54 31.51
N LEU A 220 13.43 5.32 32.06
CA LEU A 220 12.27 5.80 31.28
C LEU A 220 12.69 6.76 30.15
N ILE A 221 13.62 7.66 30.42
CA ILE A 221 14.21 8.56 29.41
C ILE A 221 14.87 7.74 28.32
N ARG A 222 15.67 6.74 28.69
CA ARG A 222 16.32 5.82 27.78
C ARG A 222 15.32 5.08 26.88
N ALA A 223 14.30 4.47 27.48
CA ALA A 223 13.26 3.75 26.74
C ALA A 223 12.51 4.69 25.77
N THR A 224 12.20 5.92 26.19
CA THR A 224 11.52 6.90 25.35
C THR A 224 12.38 7.30 24.14
N ILE A 225 13.67 7.57 24.35
CA ILE A 225 14.59 7.92 23.25
C ILE A 225 14.83 6.73 22.32
N ILE A 226 14.95 5.51 22.84
CA ILE A 226 15.08 4.31 21.99
C ILE A 226 13.84 4.12 21.10
N ASN A 227 12.64 4.32 21.65
CA ASN A 227 11.41 4.23 20.88
C ASN A 227 11.32 5.32 19.80
N TYR A 228 11.75 6.54 20.12
CA TYR A 228 11.89 7.61 19.14
C TYR A 228 12.86 7.21 18.01
N LEU A 229 14.04 6.70 18.33
CA LEU A 229 15.04 6.29 17.36
C LEU A 229 14.57 5.14 16.46
N LYS A 230 13.76 4.23 16.98
CA LYS A 230 13.12 3.19 16.15
C LYS A 230 12.20 3.82 15.11
N LYS A 231 11.30 4.72 15.53
CA LYS A 231 10.38 5.42 14.63
C LYS A 231 11.11 6.33 13.64
N TYR A 232 12.16 7.00 14.10
CA TYR A 232 13.05 7.79 13.25
C TYR A 232 13.61 6.94 12.09
N LYS A 233 14.18 5.77 12.42
CA LYS A 233 14.73 4.86 11.42
C LYS A 233 13.67 4.29 10.47
N GLU A 234 12.47 4.02 10.96
CA GLU A 234 11.35 3.58 10.11
C GLU A 234 10.98 4.65 9.08
N TYR A 235 10.83 5.91 9.49
CA TYR A 235 10.51 7.02 8.58
C TYR A 235 11.63 7.34 7.61
N ASP A 236 12.89 7.30 8.05
CA ASP A 236 14.05 7.49 7.17
C ASP A 236 14.15 6.38 6.11
N ALA A 237 13.91 5.13 6.52
CA ALA A 237 13.88 4.00 5.58
C ALA A 237 12.73 4.11 4.58
N GLU A 238 11.54 4.56 5.03
CA GLU A 238 10.40 4.82 4.14
C GLU A 238 10.71 5.91 3.11
N LEU A 239 11.30 7.03 3.55
CA LEU A 239 11.71 8.11 2.65
C LEU A 239 12.73 7.63 1.61
N ARG A 240 13.77 6.91 2.07
CA ARG A 240 14.81 6.36 1.16
C ARG A 240 14.20 5.42 0.14
N ARG A 241 13.26 4.55 0.56
CA ARG A 241 12.55 3.64 -0.37
C ARG A 241 11.75 4.43 -1.39
N LYS A 242 10.94 5.39 -0.97
CA LYS A 242 10.14 6.22 -1.88
C LYS A 242 11.02 7.01 -2.88
N LYS A 243 12.13 7.58 -2.41
CA LYS A 243 13.10 8.25 -3.30
C LYS A 243 13.76 7.29 -4.28
N PHE A 244 14.09 6.08 -3.83
CA PHE A 244 14.66 5.04 -4.67
C PHE A 244 13.67 4.60 -5.76
N ASP A 245 12.42 4.32 -5.39
CA ASP A 245 11.36 3.90 -6.32
C ASP A 245 11.12 4.95 -7.41
N ILE A 246 11.16 6.25 -7.06
CA ILE A 246 11.03 7.34 -8.03
C ILE A 246 12.26 7.46 -8.93
N SER A 247 13.46 7.27 -8.38
CA SER A 247 14.72 7.51 -9.10
C SER A 247 15.12 6.38 -10.04
N ILE A 248 14.88 5.14 -9.63
CA ILE A 248 15.33 3.94 -10.35
C ILE A 248 14.16 3.25 -11.05
N GLY A 249 12.97 3.26 -10.41
CA GLY A 249 11.81 2.49 -10.84
C GLY A 249 12.00 0.99 -10.61
N ASP A 250 10.97 0.23 -10.93
CA ASP A 250 10.96 -1.22 -10.76
C ASP A 250 11.65 -1.93 -11.92
N GLU A 251 12.32 -3.05 -11.63
CA GLU A 251 12.83 -3.96 -12.64
C GLU A 251 11.70 -4.78 -13.24
N LEU A 252 11.25 -4.39 -14.43
CA LEU A 252 10.23 -5.10 -15.18
C LEU A 252 10.84 -5.83 -16.39
N PRO A 253 10.23 -6.92 -16.86
CA PRO A 253 10.65 -7.62 -18.07
C PRO A 253 10.72 -6.71 -19.29
N SER A 254 11.50 -7.09 -20.30
CA SER A 254 11.66 -6.32 -21.53
C SER A 254 10.31 -6.09 -22.22
N GLY A 255 10.03 -4.84 -22.61
CA GLY A 255 8.78 -4.45 -23.29
C GLY A 255 7.62 -4.10 -22.37
N ILE A 256 7.72 -4.34 -21.06
CA ILE A 256 6.71 -3.95 -20.09
C ILE A 256 7.10 -2.60 -19.48
N VAL A 257 6.18 -1.65 -19.49
CA VAL A 257 6.35 -0.30 -18.92
C VAL A 257 5.80 -0.21 -17.51
N GLN A 258 4.64 -0.81 -17.30
CA GLN A 258 3.96 -0.88 -15.98
C GLN A 258 3.34 -2.27 -15.80
N MET A 259 3.16 -2.67 -14.55
CA MET A 259 2.44 -3.88 -14.18
C MET A 259 1.62 -3.58 -12.94
N ALA A 260 0.31 -3.76 -13.03
CA ALA A 260 -0.59 -3.66 -11.89
C ALA A 260 -0.93 -5.07 -11.38
N LYS A 261 -0.91 -5.27 -10.07
CA LYS A 261 -1.30 -6.50 -9.40
C LYS A 261 -2.40 -6.20 -8.39
N VAL A 262 -3.42 -7.03 -8.38
CA VAL A 262 -4.54 -6.96 -7.44
C VAL A 262 -4.67 -8.29 -6.73
N TYR A 263 -4.74 -8.27 -5.41
CA TYR A 263 -4.91 -9.46 -4.58
C TYR A 263 -6.34 -9.48 -4.04
N ILE A 264 -7.07 -10.56 -4.34
CA ILE A 264 -8.47 -10.72 -3.94
C ILE A 264 -8.58 -11.92 -3.01
N ALA A 265 -9.13 -11.68 -1.82
CA ALA A 265 -9.44 -12.72 -0.88
C ALA A 265 -10.89 -13.16 -1.02
N LYS A 266 -11.11 -14.47 -1.11
CA LYS A 266 -12.42 -15.08 -1.08
C LYS A 266 -12.53 -16.08 0.05
N LYS A 267 -13.60 -15.98 0.81
CA LYS A 267 -13.93 -16.90 1.89
C LYS A 267 -14.90 -17.95 1.36
N ARG A 268 -14.51 -19.22 1.44
CA ARG A 268 -15.35 -20.35 1.07
C ARG A 268 -15.79 -21.09 2.32
N LYS A 269 -17.08 -21.04 2.60
CA LYS A 269 -17.73 -21.84 3.62
C LYS A 269 -18.15 -23.18 3.01
N ILE A 270 -18.18 -24.21 3.86
CA ILE A 270 -18.68 -25.51 3.45
C ILE A 270 -20.16 -25.42 3.11
N SER A 271 -20.57 -26.04 2.03
CA SER A 271 -21.95 -26.08 1.55
C SER A 271 -22.39 -27.50 1.24
N VAL A 272 -23.69 -27.71 1.14
CA VAL A 272 -24.26 -28.99 0.73
C VAL A 272 -23.77 -29.35 -0.67
N GLY A 273 -23.28 -30.58 -0.83
CA GLY A 273 -22.68 -31.05 -2.10
C GLY A 273 -21.17 -30.90 -2.20
N ASP A 274 -20.52 -30.32 -1.18
CA ASP A 274 -19.05 -30.25 -1.15
C ASP A 274 -18.45 -31.64 -0.86
N LYS A 275 -17.43 -31.97 -1.62
CA LYS A 275 -16.69 -33.24 -1.45
C LYS A 275 -15.75 -33.17 -0.25
N MET A 276 -15.86 -34.11 0.64
CA MET A 276 -15.02 -34.23 1.84
C MET A 276 -14.23 -35.53 1.83
N ALA A 277 -13.09 -35.52 2.51
CA ALA A 277 -12.29 -36.72 2.69
C ALA A 277 -11.62 -36.72 4.07
N GLY A 278 -11.44 -37.89 4.64
CA GLY A 278 -10.57 -38.08 5.79
C GLY A 278 -9.10 -38.19 5.38
N ARG A 279 -8.22 -38.31 6.39
CA ARG A 279 -6.76 -38.40 6.18
C ARG A 279 -6.32 -39.69 5.48
N HIS A 280 -7.15 -40.72 5.42
CA HIS A 280 -6.85 -42.06 4.90
C HIS A 280 -7.49 -42.36 3.54
N GLY A 281 -7.90 -41.30 2.81
CA GLY A 281 -8.46 -41.45 1.47
C GLY A 281 -9.96 -41.84 1.43
N ASN A 282 -10.60 -41.98 2.58
CA ASN A 282 -12.07 -42.14 2.68
C ASN A 282 -12.74 -40.85 2.27
N LYS A 283 -13.49 -40.90 1.17
CA LYS A 283 -14.18 -39.74 0.58
C LYS A 283 -15.70 -39.87 0.73
N GLY A 284 -16.37 -38.75 0.84
CA GLY A 284 -17.84 -38.64 0.88
C GLY A 284 -18.30 -37.25 0.45
N ILE A 285 -19.59 -37.08 0.27
CA ILE A 285 -20.23 -35.85 -0.17
C ILE A 285 -21.27 -35.40 0.87
#